data_5b1d6c434adcf4c3339d13e5096c954b
#
_entry.id   5b1d6c434adcf4c3339d13e5096c954b
#
_cell.length_a   1.000
_cell.length_b   1.000
_cell.length_c   1.000
_cell.angle_alpha   90.00
_cell.angle_beta   90.00
_cell.angle_gamma   90.00
#
_symmetry.space_group_name_H-M   'P 1'
#
loop_
_entity.id
_entity.type
_entity.pdbx_description
1 polymer ?
#
loop_
_entity_poly.entity_id
_entity_poly.type
_entity_poly.pdbx_seq_one_letter_code
_entity_poly.pdbx_strand_id
1 'polypeptide(L)'
;MYIRGSKWNMQKKRRRVNPFGVIVVVLLIGVLIYFDRTVASTIPALFVSTPTPTRAPESFITEAQKLEADGKYAQAIQTYNQAVLADPRNPASYMALARLNIYTNNYAEAIKNAENALMLNNNNDTALALLGWAYGLSGDYIQAESKINQALAINKDNAAAYAYLTEVYVYEMQAGQGVLEILDLAREASRTAVALAPNTLETHRSRGLLLNWTANYEEAVVEFEAAVKINPNIADLHMELGKNYVATLEYDKAIDEYGKAVSLNPNDPTPSTLISRVYFTNGDYAKAIQYAESALALEPSDPVLHGNLGLIFWRNKQYLDAVDQLRLAVRGGTTPEGVAVTGLELDYNRIGEFYQVYGLALAKTNQCGEALQIAQAVATGLRNDDNAQFNAQEVIIMCEALAKAGIADLPTATPFDNQELTQTATVSPTP
;
A
#
# COMPACT_ATOMS: atom_id res chain seq x y z
N MET A 1 -95.01 39.06 -12.97
CA MET A 1 -94.17 40.24 -12.84
C MET A 1 -93.00 40.09 -13.79
N TYR A 2 -93.06 40.75 -14.99
CA TYR A 2 -92.05 40.60 -16.05
C TYR A 2 -90.97 41.67 -15.84
N ILE A 3 -89.68 41.23 -15.75
CA ILE A 3 -88.53 42.17 -15.76
C ILE A 3 -87.91 42.06 -17.17
N ARG A 4 -88.04 43.16 -17.94
CA ARG A 4 -87.36 43.32 -19.24
C ARG A 4 -85.85 43.56 -19.01
N GLY A 5 -85.04 42.61 -19.53
CA GLY A 5 -83.55 42.79 -19.58
C GLY A 5 -83.18 43.73 -20.74
N SER A 6 -82.30 44.68 -20.43
CA SER A 6 -81.70 45.63 -21.36
C SER A 6 -80.73 44.91 -22.31
N LYS A 7 -80.88 45.12 -23.61
CA LYS A 7 -79.94 44.61 -24.63
C LYS A 7 -78.66 45.46 -24.62
N TRP A 8 -77.57 44.88 -24.14
CA TRP A 8 -76.25 45.52 -24.28
C TRP A 8 -75.77 45.31 -25.72
N ASN A 9 -75.64 46.38 -26.47
CA ASN A 9 -75.10 46.40 -27.81
C ASN A 9 -73.57 46.71 -27.75
N MET A 10 -72.73 45.67 -27.76
CA MET A 10 -71.25 45.83 -27.79
C MET A 10 -70.78 46.08 -29.22
N GLN A 11 -70.84 47.32 -29.66
CA GLN A 11 -70.11 47.71 -30.84
C GLN A 11 -68.60 47.75 -30.51
N LYS A 12 -67.81 46.76 -31.02
CA LYS A 12 -66.36 46.79 -31.02
C LYS A 12 -65.84 47.96 -31.85
N LYS A 13 -65.43 49.07 -31.22
CA LYS A 13 -64.70 50.15 -31.89
C LYS A 13 -63.42 49.54 -32.46
N ARG A 14 -63.33 49.35 -33.78
CA ARG A 14 -62.03 49.08 -34.44
C ARG A 14 -61.10 50.27 -34.17
N ARG A 15 -60.12 50.05 -33.36
CA ARG A 15 -59.02 51.03 -33.20
C ARG A 15 -58.32 51.13 -34.58
N ARG A 16 -58.43 52.30 -35.22
CA ARG A 16 -57.59 52.60 -36.39
C ARG A 16 -56.13 52.63 -35.95
N VAL A 17 -55.35 51.66 -36.43
CA VAL A 17 -53.93 51.65 -36.22
C VAL A 17 -53.38 52.88 -36.95
N ASN A 18 -52.69 53.73 -36.25
CA ASN A 18 -52.06 54.89 -36.85
C ASN A 18 -50.89 54.39 -37.75
N PRO A 19 -50.97 54.50 -39.06
CA PRO A 19 -49.99 53.99 -40.00
C PRO A 19 -48.58 54.60 -39.75
N PHE A 20 -48.56 55.85 -39.28
CA PHE A 20 -47.31 56.55 -38.95
C PHE A 20 -46.64 55.90 -37.71
N GLY A 21 -47.41 55.50 -36.71
CA GLY A 21 -46.86 54.74 -35.56
C GLY A 21 -46.25 53.36 -35.93
N VAL A 22 -46.88 52.66 -36.87
CA VAL A 22 -46.41 51.39 -37.38
C VAL A 22 -45.08 51.56 -38.12
N ILE A 23 -44.98 52.59 -38.97
CA ILE A 23 -43.74 52.94 -39.71
C ILE A 23 -42.59 53.25 -38.72
N VAL A 24 -42.86 54.03 -37.67
CA VAL A 24 -41.83 54.35 -36.64
C VAL A 24 -41.35 53.12 -35.91
N VAL A 25 -42.28 52.20 -35.56
CA VAL A 25 -41.90 50.92 -34.86
C VAL A 25 -41.08 50.03 -35.79
N VAL A 26 -41.44 49.93 -37.10
CA VAL A 26 -40.68 49.15 -38.07
C VAL A 26 -39.27 49.74 -38.29
N LEU A 27 -39.15 51.07 -38.32
CA LEU A 27 -37.85 51.75 -38.42
C LEU A 27 -36.98 51.53 -37.17
N LEU A 28 -37.60 51.56 -35.97
CA LEU A 28 -36.88 51.28 -34.73
C LEU A 28 -36.39 49.84 -34.68
N ILE A 29 -37.24 48.87 -35.09
CA ILE A 29 -36.83 47.44 -35.19
C ILE A 29 -35.69 47.29 -36.22
N GLY A 30 -35.78 47.96 -37.37
CA GLY A 30 -34.71 47.94 -38.36
C GLY A 30 -33.39 48.50 -37.84
N VAL A 31 -33.45 49.61 -37.09
CA VAL A 31 -32.25 50.19 -36.42
C VAL A 31 -31.71 49.27 -35.36
N LEU A 32 -32.54 48.61 -34.56
CA LEU A 32 -32.12 47.63 -33.54
C LEU A 32 -31.46 46.40 -34.21
N ILE A 33 -32.02 45.88 -35.27
CA ILE A 33 -31.44 44.75 -36.02
C ILE A 33 -30.10 45.17 -36.67
N TYR A 34 -30.03 46.40 -37.24
CA TYR A 34 -28.78 46.91 -37.79
C TYR A 34 -27.71 47.08 -36.68
N PHE A 35 -28.09 47.61 -35.54
CA PHE A 35 -27.20 47.77 -34.40
C PHE A 35 -26.72 46.42 -33.85
N ASP A 36 -27.59 45.42 -33.73
CA ASP A 36 -27.27 44.07 -33.30
C ASP A 36 -26.29 43.40 -34.30
N ARG A 37 -26.50 43.53 -35.62
CA ARG A 37 -25.65 42.88 -36.62
C ARG A 37 -24.33 43.56 -36.91
N THR A 38 -24.24 44.88 -36.73
CA THR A 38 -23.03 45.65 -37.14
C THR A 38 -22.27 46.21 -35.99
N VAL A 39 -22.91 46.61 -34.90
CA VAL A 39 -22.28 47.24 -33.73
C VAL A 39 -22.10 46.28 -32.58
N ALA A 40 -23.14 45.46 -32.26
CA ALA A 40 -23.06 44.54 -31.19
C ALA A 40 -22.05 43.40 -31.44
N SER A 41 -21.87 43.02 -32.71
CA SER A 41 -20.83 42.02 -33.10
C SER A 41 -19.39 42.54 -33.02
N THR A 42 -19.18 43.86 -32.94
CA THR A 42 -17.87 44.48 -32.83
C THR A 42 -17.51 44.89 -31.37
N ILE A 43 -18.49 44.88 -30.49
CA ILE A 43 -18.27 45.14 -29.07
C ILE A 43 -17.89 43.81 -28.37
N PRO A 44 -16.71 43.67 -27.83
CA PRO A 44 -16.38 42.49 -27.06
C PRO A 44 -17.38 42.37 -25.88
N ALA A 45 -17.96 41.19 -25.70
CA ALA A 45 -18.94 40.95 -24.65
C ALA A 45 -18.35 41.40 -23.29
N LEU A 46 -19.05 42.34 -22.62
CA LEU A 46 -18.62 42.95 -21.33
C LEU A 46 -18.50 41.93 -20.18
N PHE A 47 -18.87 40.69 -20.42
CA PHE A 47 -18.82 39.57 -19.48
C PHE A 47 -18.28 38.27 -20.09
N VAL A 48 -17.39 38.36 -21.10
CA VAL A 48 -16.55 37.20 -21.41
C VAL A 48 -15.62 37.08 -20.21
N SER A 49 -15.83 36.02 -19.39
CA SER A 49 -14.83 35.62 -18.44
C SER A 49 -13.52 35.50 -19.20
N THR A 50 -12.58 36.42 -18.97
CA THR A 50 -11.20 36.22 -19.46
C THR A 50 -10.81 34.84 -18.98
N PRO A 51 -10.43 33.90 -19.86
CA PRO A 51 -9.92 32.63 -19.41
C PRO A 51 -8.82 32.98 -18.43
N THR A 52 -8.98 32.61 -17.16
CA THR A 52 -7.89 32.65 -16.20
C THR A 52 -6.74 31.96 -16.89
N PRO A 53 -5.56 32.58 -17.08
CA PRO A 53 -4.49 31.93 -17.80
C PRO A 53 -4.26 30.57 -17.16
N THR A 54 -4.59 29.51 -17.87
CA THR A 54 -4.41 28.14 -17.43
C THR A 54 -2.91 28.04 -17.15
N ARG A 55 -2.55 27.70 -15.94
CA ARG A 55 -1.16 27.56 -15.53
C ARG A 55 -0.44 26.64 -16.53
N ALA A 56 0.70 27.05 -17.07
CA ALA A 56 1.43 26.28 -18.07
C ALA A 56 1.83 24.88 -17.50
N PRO A 57 1.73 23.80 -18.30
CA PRO A 57 2.09 22.44 -17.86
C PRO A 57 3.48 22.37 -17.24
N GLU A 58 4.45 23.09 -17.78
CA GLU A 58 5.84 23.13 -17.30
C GLU A 58 5.95 23.68 -15.88
N SER A 59 5.05 24.59 -15.51
CA SER A 59 5.00 25.12 -14.14
C SER A 59 4.57 24.07 -13.11
N PHE A 60 3.64 23.18 -13.47
CA PHE A 60 3.27 22.04 -12.62
C PHE A 60 4.42 21.03 -12.53
N ILE A 61 5.11 20.74 -13.65
CA ILE A 61 6.26 19.82 -13.65
C ILE A 61 7.38 20.37 -12.74
N THR A 62 7.72 21.65 -12.87
CA THR A 62 8.76 22.27 -12.03
C THR A 62 8.40 22.24 -10.53
N GLU A 63 7.14 22.51 -10.21
CA GLU A 63 6.68 22.43 -8.81
C GLU A 63 6.69 20.99 -8.29
N ALA A 64 6.24 20.03 -9.11
CA ALA A 64 6.25 18.61 -8.76
C ALA A 64 7.69 18.11 -8.53
N GLN A 65 8.64 18.47 -9.39
CA GLN A 65 10.06 18.15 -9.20
C GLN A 65 10.63 18.73 -7.91
N LYS A 66 10.23 19.96 -7.54
CA LYS A 66 10.63 20.54 -6.25
C LYS A 66 10.05 19.78 -5.08
N LEU A 67 8.76 19.41 -5.14
CA LEU A 67 8.10 18.62 -4.11
C LEU A 67 8.73 17.22 -3.99
N GLU A 68 9.12 16.61 -5.12
CA GLU A 68 9.86 15.34 -5.15
C GLU A 68 11.22 15.48 -4.46
N ALA A 69 11.98 16.54 -4.78
CA ALA A 69 13.26 16.82 -4.12
C ALA A 69 13.12 17.09 -2.62
N ASP A 70 12.01 17.71 -2.21
CA ASP A 70 11.66 17.94 -0.80
C ASP A 70 11.12 16.67 -0.09
N GLY A 71 11.00 15.53 -0.78
CA GLY A 71 10.44 14.27 -0.24
C GLY A 71 8.91 14.26 -0.07
N LYS A 72 8.21 15.27 -0.57
CA LYS A 72 6.75 15.41 -0.46
C LYS A 72 6.05 14.64 -1.57
N TYR A 73 6.26 13.31 -1.63
CA TYR A 73 5.83 12.47 -2.76
C TYR A 73 4.32 12.51 -3.02
N ALA A 74 3.49 12.47 -1.98
CA ALA A 74 2.04 12.56 -2.15
C ALA A 74 1.61 13.87 -2.84
N GLN A 75 2.24 15.00 -2.48
CA GLN A 75 1.97 16.30 -3.10
C GLN A 75 2.56 16.37 -4.52
N ALA A 76 3.75 15.79 -4.73
CA ALA A 76 4.37 15.69 -6.05
C ALA A 76 3.48 14.89 -7.02
N ILE A 77 2.94 13.74 -6.58
CA ILE A 77 2.00 12.92 -7.37
C ILE A 77 0.75 13.74 -7.75
N GLN A 78 0.16 14.48 -6.80
CA GLN A 78 -0.99 15.34 -7.09
C GLN A 78 -0.65 16.43 -8.12
N THR A 79 0.53 17.03 -8.01
CA THR A 79 0.99 18.10 -8.91
C THR A 79 1.34 17.55 -10.31
N TYR A 80 1.98 16.37 -10.40
CA TYR A 80 2.18 15.69 -11.68
C TYR A 80 0.86 15.30 -12.36
N ASN A 81 -0.17 14.88 -11.59
CA ASN A 81 -1.50 14.65 -12.14
C ASN A 81 -2.11 15.92 -12.74
N GLN A 82 -1.89 17.09 -12.14
CA GLN A 82 -2.29 18.37 -12.73
C GLN A 82 -1.49 18.68 -14.01
N ALA A 83 -0.19 18.35 -14.06
CA ALA A 83 0.61 18.47 -15.26
C ALA A 83 0.07 17.57 -16.40
N VAL A 84 -0.32 16.33 -16.09
CA VAL A 84 -0.95 15.39 -17.04
C VAL A 84 -2.29 15.92 -17.54
N LEU A 85 -3.12 16.51 -16.68
CA LEU A 85 -4.38 17.13 -17.09
C LEU A 85 -4.16 18.33 -18.02
N ALA A 86 -3.09 19.10 -17.80
CA ALA A 86 -2.73 20.26 -18.62
C ALA A 86 -2.08 19.85 -19.96
N ASP A 87 -1.26 18.80 -19.96
CA ASP A 87 -0.65 18.22 -21.16
C ASP A 87 -0.64 16.69 -21.09
N PRO A 88 -1.69 16.02 -21.56
CA PRO A 88 -1.79 14.55 -21.54
C PRO A 88 -0.89 13.84 -22.54
N ARG A 89 -0.12 14.58 -23.36
CA ARG A 89 0.80 14.01 -24.36
C ARG A 89 2.26 13.98 -23.90
N ASN A 90 2.54 14.39 -22.69
CA ASN A 90 3.90 14.39 -22.16
C ASN A 90 4.21 13.05 -21.45
N PRO A 91 4.99 12.13 -22.07
CA PRO A 91 5.31 10.83 -21.45
C PRO A 91 6.19 10.99 -20.19
N ALA A 92 6.97 12.08 -20.07
CA ALA A 92 7.82 12.29 -18.89
C ALA A 92 7.03 12.47 -17.61
N SER A 93 5.84 13.12 -17.66
CA SER A 93 4.96 13.25 -16.50
C SER A 93 4.42 11.90 -16.04
N TYR A 94 4.05 11.02 -16.97
CA TYR A 94 3.61 9.66 -16.63
C TYR A 94 4.75 8.80 -16.06
N MET A 95 5.97 8.90 -16.59
CA MET A 95 7.14 8.19 -16.05
C MET A 95 7.49 8.67 -14.64
N ALA A 96 7.41 9.98 -14.37
CA ALA A 96 7.59 10.52 -13.03
C ALA A 96 6.53 10.00 -12.06
N LEU A 97 5.24 9.97 -12.48
CA LEU A 97 4.16 9.37 -11.72
C LEU A 97 4.39 7.88 -11.46
N ALA A 98 4.83 7.12 -12.46
CA ALA A 98 5.13 5.70 -12.29
C ALA A 98 6.22 5.49 -11.22
N ARG A 99 7.34 6.21 -11.30
CA ARG A 99 8.44 6.14 -10.33
C ARG A 99 8.00 6.53 -8.92
N LEU A 100 7.26 7.64 -8.76
CA LEU A 100 6.79 8.09 -7.45
C LEU A 100 5.76 7.12 -6.84
N ASN A 101 4.90 6.53 -7.67
CA ASN A 101 3.97 5.50 -7.21
C ASN A 101 4.71 4.22 -6.78
N ILE A 102 5.85 3.88 -7.38
CA ILE A 102 6.71 2.80 -6.89
C ILE A 102 7.28 3.16 -5.51
N TYR A 103 7.81 4.37 -5.32
CA TYR A 103 8.37 4.82 -4.03
C TYR A 103 7.34 4.92 -2.91
N THR A 104 6.05 4.99 -3.25
CA THR A 104 4.92 5.02 -2.30
C THR A 104 4.15 3.69 -2.25
N ASN A 105 4.72 2.60 -2.77
CA ASN A 105 4.17 1.24 -2.79
C ASN A 105 2.82 1.10 -3.51
N ASN A 106 2.47 2.06 -4.38
CA ASN A 106 1.25 2.03 -5.17
C ASN A 106 1.51 1.43 -6.56
N TYR A 107 1.82 0.14 -6.61
CA TYR A 107 2.28 -0.53 -7.82
C TYR A 107 1.23 -0.58 -8.93
N ALA A 108 -0.05 -0.68 -8.60
CA ALA A 108 -1.13 -0.66 -9.59
C ALA A 108 -1.18 0.65 -10.39
N GLU A 109 -1.08 1.80 -9.71
CA GLU A 109 -1.02 3.11 -10.37
C GLU A 109 0.34 3.33 -11.06
N ALA A 110 1.42 2.75 -10.56
CA ALA A 110 2.73 2.77 -11.23
C ALA A 110 2.67 2.06 -12.58
N ILE A 111 2.11 0.85 -12.64
CA ILE A 111 1.90 0.08 -13.87
C ILE A 111 1.08 0.90 -14.87
N LYS A 112 -0.08 1.40 -14.45
CA LYS A 112 -0.96 2.20 -15.30
C LYS A 112 -0.28 3.45 -15.87
N ASN A 113 0.52 4.16 -15.05
CA ASN A 113 1.23 5.34 -15.53
C ASN A 113 2.37 4.98 -16.49
N ALA A 114 3.11 3.90 -16.25
CA ALA A 114 4.13 3.42 -17.18
C ALA A 114 3.51 2.99 -18.53
N GLU A 115 2.36 2.32 -18.51
CA GLU A 115 1.60 1.96 -19.71
C GLU A 115 1.12 3.21 -20.49
N ASN A 116 0.62 4.24 -19.78
CA ASN A 116 0.25 5.51 -20.40
C ASN A 116 1.45 6.18 -21.09
N ALA A 117 2.63 6.14 -20.49
CA ALA A 117 3.85 6.63 -21.14
C ALA A 117 4.18 5.85 -22.42
N LEU A 118 4.00 4.51 -22.41
CA LEU A 118 4.23 3.64 -23.55
C LEU A 118 3.17 3.78 -24.65
N MET A 119 1.92 4.12 -24.32
CA MET A 119 0.91 4.47 -25.31
C MET A 119 1.31 5.71 -26.13
N LEU A 120 2.05 6.64 -25.54
CA LEU A 120 2.55 7.84 -26.22
C LEU A 120 3.85 7.56 -27.00
N ASN A 121 4.70 6.69 -26.47
CA ASN A 121 5.95 6.27 -27.12
C ASN A 121 6.26 4.80 -26.74
N ASN A 122 5.91 3.88 -27.61
CA ASN A 122 6.07 2.43 -27.40
C ASN A 122 7.55 1.97 -27.40
N ASN A 123 8.47 2.78 -27.89
CA ASN A 123 9.92 2.51 -27.92
C ASN A 123 10.67 3.26 -26.80
N ASN A 124 9.98 3.59 -25.70
CA ASN A 124 10.61 4.23 -24.55
C ASN A 124 11.17 3.15 -23.60
N ASP A 125 12.49 2.96 -23.65
CA ASP A 125 13.21 1.98 -22.83
C ASP A 125 13.07 2.27 -21.33
N THR A 126 13.07 3.53 -20.91
CA THR A 126 12.87 3.92 -19.52
C THR A 126 11.47 3.58 -19.02
N ALA A 127 10.43 3.85 -19.82
CA ALA A 127 9.06 3.51 -19.46
C ALA A 127 8.85 1.99 -19.38
N LEU A 128 9.47 1.21 -20.29
CA LEU A 128 9.47 -0.25 -20.23
C LEU A 128 10.19 -0.78 -18.99
N ALA A 129 11.33 -0.20 -18.63
CA ALA A 129 12.07 -0.59 -17.43
C ALA A 129 11.28 -0.31 -16.15
N LEU A 130 10.64 0.87 -16.04
CA LEU A 130 9.77 1.23 -14.93
C LEU A 130 8.54 0.31 -14.84
N LEU A 131 7.93 -0.03 -15.99
CA LEU A 131 6.81 -0.96 -16.05
C LEU A 131 7.21 -2.34 -15.54
N GLY A 132 8.36 -2.84 -16.00
CA GLY A 132 8.88 -4.13 -15.53
C GLY A 132 9.21 -4.12 -14.04
N TRP A 133 9.80 -3.04 -13.54
CA TRP A 133 10.07 -2.90 -12.11
C TRP A 133 8.79 -2.90 -11.28
N ALA A 134 7.75 -2.16 -11.70
CA ALA A 134 6.45 -2.14 -11.04
C ALA A 134 5.77 -3.53 -11.03
N TYR A 135 5.86 -4.29 -12.14
CA TYR A 135 5.39 -5.70 -12.17
C TYR A 135 6.15 -6.58 -11.18
N GLY A 136 7.49 -6.46 -11.12
CA GLY A 136 8.31 -7.24 -10.18
C GLY A 136 7.94 -7.00 -8.73
N LEU A 137 7.76 -5.73 -8.35
CA LEU A 137 7.32 -5.35 -7.00
C LEU A 137 5.88 -5.77 -6.69
N SER A 138 5.03 -5.95 -7.71
CA SER A 138 3.68 -6.52 -7.55
C SER A 138 3.63 -8.04 -7.53
N GLY A 139 4.78 -8.72 -7.71
CA GLY A 139 4.90 -10.18 -7.71
C GLY A 139 4.71 -10.86 -9.08
N ASP A 140 4.50 -10.10 -10.17
CA ASP A 140 4.43 -10.65 -11.53
C ASP A 140 5.82 -10.65 -12.19
N TYR A 141 6.65 -11.60 -11.77
CA TYR A 141 8.05 -11.69 -12.21
C TYR A 141 8.19 -12.00 -13.70
N ILE A 142 7.24 -12.74 -14.29
CA ILE A 142 7.24 -13.07 -15.72
C ILE A 142 7.05 -11.81 -16.56
N GLN A 143 6.06 -10.98 -16.24
CA GLN A 143 5.86 -9.71 -16.93
C GLN A 143 7.01 -8.75 -16.66
N ALA A 144 7.54 -8.73 -15.44
CA ALA A 144 8.67 -7.90 -15.06
C ALA A 144 9.89 -8.15 -15.95
N GLU A 145 10.33 -9.40 -16.03
CA GLU A 145 11.47 -9.81 -16.85
C GLU A 145 11.21 -9.51 -18.35
N SER A 146 10.02 -9.85 -18.85
CA SER A 146 9.64 -9.57 -20.24
C SER A 146 9.74 -8.09 -20.61
N LYS A 147 9.25 -7.18 -19.74
CA LYS A 147 9.27 -5.74 -20.00
C LYS A 147 10.67 -5.15 -19.90
N ILE A 148 11.46 -5.58 -18.92
CA ILE A 148 12.84 -5.13 -18.76
C ILE A 148 13.69 -5.62 -19.94
N ASN A 149 13.52 -6.85 -20.40
CA ASN A 149 14.24 -7.37 -21.57
C ASN A 149 13.85 -6.63 -22.85
N GLN A 150 12.59 -6.18 -23.00
CA GLN A 150 12.19 -5.29 -24.09
C GLN A 150 12.91 -3.93 -23.99
N ALA A 151 13.03 -3.34 -22.78
CA ALA A 151 13.80 -2.12 -22.57
C ALA A 151 15.27 -2.29 -23.01
N LEU A 152 15.91 -3.39 -22.61
CA LEU A 152 17.30 -3.72 -22.93
C LEU A 152 17.50 -4.05 -24.41
N ALA A 153 16.48 -4.57 -25.09
CA ALA A 153 16.51 -4.75 -26.55
C ALA A 153 16.55 -3.42 -27.31
N ILE A 154 15.93 -2.37 -26.78
CA ILE A 154 15.95 -1.00 -27.34
C ILE A 154 17.25 -0.29 -26.95
N ASN A 155 17.64 -0.35 -25.68
CA ASN A 155 18.83 0.32 -25.17
C ASN A 155 19.62 -0.63 -24.24
N LYS A 156 20.69 -1.21 -24.78
CA LYS A 156 21.57 -2.13 -24.06
C LYS A 156 22.39 -1.48 -22.94
N ASP A 157 22.52 -0.15 -22.97
CA ASP A 157 23.27 0.61 -21.98
C ASP A 157 22.36 1.23 -20.90
N ASN A 158 21.11 0.78 -20.80
CA ASN A 158 20.19 1.22 -19.76
C ASN A 158 20.55 0.57 -18.40
N ALA A 159 21.42 1.25 -17.64
CA ALA A 159 21.86 0.77 -16.32
C ALA A 159 20.71 0.56 -15.33
N ALA A 160 19.68 1.44 -15.35
CA ALA A 160 18.53 1.31 -14.47
C ALA A 160 17.72 0.03 -14.78
N ALA A 161 17.61 -0.36 -16.05
CA ALA A 161 16.94 -1.60 -16.43
C ALA A 161 17.66 -2.82 -15.85
N TYR A 162 19.00 -2.87 -15.87
CA TYR A 162 19.76 -3.94 -15.24
C TYR A 162 19.63 -3.92 -13.71
N ALA A 163 19.61 -2.73 -13.10
CA ALA A 163 19.38 -2.61 -11.67
C ALA A 163 17.98 -3.16 -11.28
N TYR A 164 16.92 -2.77 -12.00
CA TYR A 164 15.57 -3.29 -11.78
C TYR A 164 15.48 -4.80 -12.04
N LEU A 165 16.18 -5.32 -13.05
CA LEU A 165 16.24 -6.76 -13.30
C LEU A 165 16.88 -7.51 -12.14
N THR A 166 17.94 -6.94 -11.54
CA THR A 166 18.55 -7.50 -10.33
C THR A 166 17.56 -7.56 -9.17
N GLU A 167 16.78 -6.51 -8.94
CA GLU A 167 15.76 -6.47 -7.88
C GLU A 167 14.65 -7.51 -8.15
N VAL A 168 14.17 -7.60 -9.38
CA VAL A 168 13.16 -8.60 -9.78
C VAL A 168 13.63 -10.02 -9.47
N TYR A 169 14.84 -10.36 -9.84
CA TYR A 169 15.42 -11.67 -9.55
C TYR A 169 15.58 -11.92 -8.04
N VAL A 170 15.95 -10.91 -7.26
CA VAL A 170 16.01 -11.05 -5.80
C VAL A 170 14.63 -11.33 -5.21
N TYR A 171 13.59 -10.60 -5.63
CA TYR A 171 12.23 -10.83 -5.15
C TYR A 171 11.66 -12.18 -5.59
N GLU A 172 11.98 -12.63 -6.81
CA GLU A 172 11.60 -13.95 -7.31
C GLU A 172 12.23 -15.08 -6.47
N MET A 173 13.53 -14.95 -6.12
CA MET A 173 14.20 -15.88 -5.21
C MET A 173 13.59 -15.86 -3.80
N GLN A 174 13.20 -14.69 -3.29
CA GLN A 174 12.51 -14.56 -2.00
C GLN A 174 11.15 -15.26 -2.01
N ALA A 175 10.47 -15.29 -3.15
CA ALA A 175 9.22 -16.03 -3.34
C ALA A 175 9.44 -17.55 -3.49
N GLY A 176 10.68 -18.04 -3.41
CA GLY A 176 11.02 -19.47 -3.44
C GLY A 176 11.07 -20.08 -4.85
N GLN A 177 11.18 -19.25 -5.89
CA GLN A 177 11.22 -19.73 -7.28
C GLN A 177 12.67 -19.80 -7.78
N GLY A 178 13.09 -20.93 -8.37
CA GLY A 178 14.30 -21.10 -9.17
C GLY A 178 15.64 -20.61 -8.61
N VAL A 179 15.89 -20.72 -7.32
CA VAL A 179 16.90 -19.97 -6.55
C VAL A 179 18.34 -19.99 -7.13
N LEU A 180 18.85 -21.13 -7.62
CA LEU A 180 20.25 -21.20 -8.04
C LEU A 180 20.51 -20.57 -9.41
N GLU A 181 19.65 -20.83 -10.38
CA GLU A 181 19.79 -20.31 -11.74
C GLU A 181 19.56 -18.79 -11.77
N ILE A 182 18.56 -18.32 -11.03
CA ILE A 182 18.20 -16.89 -10.93
C ILE A 182 19.30 -16.10 -10.20
N LEU A 183 19.99 -16.69 -9.22
CA LEU A 183 21.08 -16.00 -8.51
C LEU A 183 22.23 -15.60 -9.45
N ASP A 184 22.58 -16.46 -10.40
CA ASP A 184 23.64 -16.11 -11.36
C ASP A 184 23.20 -15.02 -12.33
N LEU A 185 21.93 -15.04 -12.75
CA LEU A 185 21.33 -13.96 -13.55
C LEU A 185 21.30 -12.63 -12.79
N ALA A 186 20.92 -12.66 -11.50
CA ALA A 186 20.93 -11.48 -10.64
C ALA A 186 22.34 -10.89 -10.50
N ARG A 187 23.36 -11.75 -10.32
CA ARG A 187 24.77 -11.32 -10.23
C ARG A 187 25.27 -10.69 -11.53
N GLU A 188 24.90 -11.25 -12.69
CA GLU A 188 25.30 -10.71 -13.98
C GLU A 188 24.63 -9.37 -14.25
N ALA A 189 23.33 -9.24 -14.01
CA ALA A 189 22.60 -8.00 -14.13
C ALA A 189 23.19 -6.91 -13.19
N SER A 190 23.44 -7.23 -11.93
CA SER A 190 24.05 -6.32 -10.96
C SER A 190 25.45 -5.85 -11.40
N ARG A 191 26.32 -6.74 -11.89
CA ARG A 191 27.64 -6.37 -12.42
C ARG A 191 27.52 -5.41 -13.61
N THR A 192 26.57 -5.66 -14.48
CA THR A 192 26.33 -4.80 -15.65
C THR A 192 25.83 -3.42 -15.24
N ALA A 193 24.88 -3.35 -14.30
CA ALA A 193 24.41 -2.07 -13.74
C ALA A 193 25.56 -1.25 -13.14
N VAL A 194 26.41 -1.89 -12.32
CA VAL A 194 27.60 -1.25 -11.72
C VAL A 194 28.60 -0.80 -12.78
N ALA A 195 28.83 -1.60 -13.82
CA ALA A 195 29.76 -1.22 -14.89
C ALA A 195 29.28 -0.01 -15.70
N LEU A 196 27.98 0.12 -15.91
CA LEU A 196 27.38 1.20 -16.68
C LEU A 196 27.20 2.47 -15.84
N ALA A 197 26.72 2.35 -14.59
CA ALA A 197 26.40 3.50 -13.75
C ALA A 197 26.60 3.17 -12.25
N PRO A 198 27.86 3.16 -11.73
CA PRO A 198 28.17 2.67 -10.39
C PRO A 198 27.58 3.50 -9.24
N ASN A 199 27.27 4.78 -9.47
CA ASN A 199 26.90 5.73 -8.42
C ASN A 199 25.45 6.22 -8.56
N THR A 200 24.55 5.41 -9.09
CA THR A 200 23.12 5.73 -9.15
C THR A 200 22.36 5.10 -8.01
N LEU A 201 21.21 5.69 -7.68
CA LEU A 201 20.30 5.19 -6.66
C LEU A 201 19.91 3.73 -6.96
N GLU A 202 19.50 3.46 -8.20
CA GLU A 202 19.03 2.17 -8.66
C GLU A 202 20.12 1.10 -8.54
N THR A 203 21.35 1.45 -8.89
CA THR A 203 22.50 0.51 -8.80
C THR A 203 22.83 0.19 -7.35
N HIS A 204 22.92 1.19 -6.48
CA HIS A 204 23.19 0.95 -5.05
C HIS A 204 22.08 0.15 -4.39
N ARG A 205 20.81 0.50 -4.65
CA ARG A 205 19.66 -0.20 -4.10
C ARG A 205 19.63 -1.67 -4.52
N SER A 206 19.72 -1.94 -5.81
CA SER A 206 19.66 -3.31 -6.34
C SER A 206 20.81 -4.18 -5.87
N ARG A 207 22.03 -3.60 -5.80
CA ARG A 207 23.20 -4.29 -5.28
C ARG A 207 23.07 -4.56 -3.78
N GLY A 208 22.57 -3.61 -3.01
CA GLY A 208 22.28 -3.79 -1.58
C GLY A 208 21.30 -4.94 -1.33
N LEU A 209 20.23 -5.04 -2.12
CA LEU A 209 19.26 -6.15 -2.05
C LEU A 209 19.90 -7.50 -2.37
N LEU A 210 20.73 -7.58 -3.41
CA LEU A 210 21.43 -8.81 -3.78
C LEU A 210 22.45 -9.24 -2.71
N LEU A 211 23.19 -8.30 -2.13
CA LEU A 211 24.11 -8.55 -1.04
C LEU A 211 23.39 -9.02 0.23
N ASN A 212 22.25 -8.38 0.57
CA ASN A 212 21.39 -8.83 1.67
C ASN A 212 20.93 -10.28 1.44
N TRP A 213 20.41 -10.60 0.26
CA TRP A 213 19.98 -11.96 -0.08
C TRP A 213 21.09 -12.99 0.05
N THR A 214 22.33 -12.62 -0.28
CA THR A 214 23.50 -13.50 -0.18
C THR A 214 24.18 -13.44 1.20
N ALA A 215 23.53 -12.86 2.21
CA ALA A 215 23.98 -12.70 3.59
C ALA A 215 25.30 -11.90 3.74
N ASN A 216 25.64 -11.05 2.78
CA ASN A 216 26.78 -10.11 2.86
C ASN A 216 26.27 -8.77 3.44
N TYR A 217 25.89 -8.79 4.71
CA TYR A 217 25.15 -7.69 5.34
C TYR A 217 25.98 -6.42 5.50
N GLU A 218 27.28 -6.52 5.80
CA GLU A 218 28.17 -5.38 5.96
C GLU A 218 28.33 -4.60 4.64
N GLU A 219 28.50 -5.32 3.52
CA GLU A 219 28.55 -4.68 2.20
C GLU A 219 27.19 -4.14 1.79
N ALA A 220 26.10 -4.81 2.15
CA ALA A 220 24.74 -4.33 1.89
C ALA A 220 24.47 -3.00 2.63
N VAL A 221 24.93 -2.85 3.87
CA VAL A 221 24.88 -1.57 4.62
C VAL A 221 25.55 -0.46 3.83
N VAL A 222 26.77 -0.67 3.30
CA VAL A 222 27.49 0.35 2.53
C VAL A 222 26.70 0.79 1.29
N GLU A 223 26.08 -0.16 0.59
CA GLU A 223 25.29 0.14 -0.61
C GLU A 223 23.99 0.88 -0.25
N PHE A 224 23.28 0.46 0.80
CA PHE A 224 22.07 1.17 1.23
C PHE A 224 22.36 2.55 1.82
N GLU A 225 23.46 2.73 2.56
CA GLU A 225 23.92 4.06 3.01
C GLU A 225 24.17 4.99 1.81
N ALA A 226 24.81 4.48 0.74
CA ALA A 226 25.01 5.24 -0.50
C ALA A 226 23.69 5.58 -1.17
N ALA A 227 22.74 4.65 -1.24
CA ALA A 227 21.40 4.88 -1.81
C ALA A 227 20.63 5.94 -1.01
N VAL A 228 20.60 5.83 0.32
CA VAL A 228 19.95 6.82 1.23
C VAL A 228 20.60 8.19 1.10
N LYS A 229 21.93 8.25 0.93
CA LYS A 229 22.62 9.54 0.72
C LYS A 229 22.21 10.22 -0.58
N ILE A 230 21.92 9.46 -1.64
CA ILE A 230 21.42 10.00 -2.93
C ILE A 230 19.98 10.49 -2.78
N ASN A 231 19.12 9.69 -2.17
CA ASN A 231 17.74 10.06 -1.90
C ASN A 231 17.28 9.61 -0.49
N PRO A 232 17.31 10.50 0.49
CA PRO A 232 16.94 10.19 1.86
C PRO A 232 15.42 10.15 2.10
N ASN A 233 14.60 10.34 1.07
CA ASN A 233 13.16 10.49 1.21
C ASN A 233 12.38 9.21 0.82
N ILE A 234 13.07 8.10 0.56
CA ILE A 234 12.46 6.82 0.22
C ILE A 234 12.39 5.95 1.48
N ALA A 235 11.19 5.75 2.02
CA ALA A 235 10.96 5.01 3.26
C ALA A 235 11.51 3.56 3.18
N ASP A 236 11.34 2.90 2.04
CA ASP A 236 11.81 1.54 1.81
C ASP A 236 13.34 1.40 1.93
N LEU A 237 14.13 2.39 1.47
CA LEU A 237 15.58 2.37 1.64
C LEU A 237 16.00 2.38 3.11
N HIS A 238 15.32 3.15 3.94
CA HIS A 238 15.55 3.19 5.38
C HIS A 238 15.16 1.86 6.04
N MET A 239 14.08 1.22 5.56
CA MET A 239 13.71 -0.11 6.05
C MET A 239 14.74 -1.16 5.68
N GLU A 240 15.22 -1.18 4.44
CA GLU A 240 16.26 -2.13 4.02
C GLU A 240 17.59 -1.89 4.74
N LEU A 241 18.01 -0.62 4.90
CA LEU A 241 19.18 -0.28 5.68
C LEU A 241 19.04 -0.74 7.15
N GLY A 242 17.90 -0.46 7.76
CA GLY A 242 17.59 -0.89 9.12
C GLY A 242 17.62 -2.41 9.29
N LYS A 243 17.07 -3.17 8.33
CA LYS A 243 17.14 -4.65 8.33
C LYS A 243 18.59 -5.16 8.32
N ASN A 244 19.45 -4.52 7.53
CA ASN A 244 20.87 -4.89 7.48
C ASN A 244 21.61 -4.49 8.74
N TYR A 245 21.30 -3.36 9.38
CA TYR A 245 21.81 -3.02 10.71
C TYR A 245 21.37 -4.02 11.79
N VAL A 246 20.15 -4.58 11.70
CA VAL A 246 19.75 -5.68 12.60
C VAL A 246 20.61 -6.91 12.38
N ALA A 247 20.91 -7.26 11.13
CA ALA A 247 21.72 -8.43 10.79
C ALA A 247 23.18 -8.26 11.26
N THR A 248 23.70 -7.02 11.27
CA THR A 248 25.03 -6.67 11.82
C THR A 248 25.01 -6.35 13.32
N LEU A 249 23.88 -6.56 14.01
CA LEU A 249 23.66 -6.33 15.43
C LEU A 249 23.78 -4.85 15.87
N GLU A 250 23.64 -3.92 14.94
CA GLU A 250 23.67 -2.47 15.18
C GLU A 250 22.25 -1.94 15.46
N TYR A 251 21.62 -2.44 16.53
CA TYR A 251 20.20 -2.24 16.82
C TYR A 251 19.79 -0.78 16.97
N ASP A 252 20.62 0.07 17.56
CA ASP A 252 20.30 1.50 17.72
C ASP A 252 20.19 2.20 16.35
N LYS A 253 21.13 1.91 15.44
CA LYS A 253 21.06 2.44 14.07
C LYS A 253 19.85 1.91 13.32
N ALA A 254 19.51 0.62 13.50
CA ALA A 254 18.31 0.05 12.90
C ALA A 254 17.03 0.78 13.34
N ILE A 255 16.90 1.07 14.63
CA ILE A 255 15.75 1.81 15.18
C ILE A 255 15.70 3.23 14.61
N ASP A 256 16.83 3.90 14.48
CA ASP A 256 16.90 5.26 13.90
C ASP A 256 16.45 5.25 12.43
N GLU A 257 16.90 4.27 11.64
CA GLU A 257 16.50 4.16 10.24
C GLU A 257 15.01 3.82 10.10
N TYR A 258 14.49 2.88 10.88
CA TYR A 258 13.05 2.58 10.90
C TYR A 258 12.23 3.80 11.36
N GLY A 259 12.74 4.59 12.32
CA GLY A 259 12.09 5.84 12.76
C GLY A 259 11.97 6.88 11.64
N LYS A 260 13.00 6.95 10.75
CA LYS A 260 12.92 7.78 9.54
C LYS A 260 11.86 7.23 8.57
N ALA A 261 11.79 5.91 8.39
CA ALA A 261 10.76 5.29 7.55
C ALA A 261 9.34 5.59 8.06
N VAL A 262 9.09 5.52 9.39
CA VAL A 262 7.81 5.96 10.02
C VAL A 262 7.50 7.42 9.68
N SER A 263 8.51 8.28 9.74
CA SER A 263 8.33 9.73 9.49
C SER A 263 7.99 10.02 8.02
N LEU A 264 8.55 9.23 7.09
CA LEU A 264 8.32 9.36 5.65
C LEU A 264 6.97 8.77 5.21
N ASN A 265 6.55 7.66 5.82
CA ASN A 265 5.27 7.02 5.56
C ASN A 265 4.56 6.67 6.89
N PRO A 266 3.89 7.62 7.53
CA PRO A 266 3.28 7.40 8.85
C PRO A 266 2.06 6.47 8.85
N ASN A 267 1.54 6.11 7.66
CA ASN A 267 0.40 5.20 7.52
C ASN A 267 0.82 3.74 7.26
N ASP A 268 2.12 3.45 7.20
CA ASP A 268 2.65 2.09 7.02
C ASP A 268 2.95 1.47 8.40
N PRO A 269 2.30 0.37 8.79
CA PRO A 269 2.57 -0.31 10.06
C PRO A 269 3.92 -1.02 10.09
N THR A 270 4.50 -1.30 8.92
CA THR A 270 5.70 -2.13 8.78
C THR A 270 6.91 -1.60 9.55
N PRO A 271 7.30 -0.30 9.46
CA PRO A 271 8.45 0.19 10.20
C PRO A 271 8.27 0.10 11.71
N SER A 272 7.06 0.40 12.23
CA SER A 272 6.74 0.26 13.65
C SER A 272 6.82 -1.20 14.11
N THR A 273 6.36 -2.14 13.30
CA THR A 273 6.50 -3.58 13.54
C THR A 273 7.96 -4.01 13.61
N LEU A 274 8.80 -3.47 12.74
CA LEU A 274 10.25 -3.75 12.74
C LEU A 274 10.94 -3.20 13.99
N ILE A 275 10.61 -1.97 14.41
CA ILE A 275 11.11 -1.39 15.68
C ILE A 275 10.68 -2.24 16.87
N SER A 276 9.41 -2.64 16.92
CA SER A 276 8.88 -3.53 17.97
C SER A 276 9.68 -4.82 18.05
N ARG A 277 10.01 -5.43 16.90
CA ARG A 277 10.81 -6.66 16.83
C ARG A 277 12.23 -6.45 17.37
N VAL A 278 12.87 -5.32 17.09
CA VAL A 278 14.20 -5.00 17.63
C VAL A 278 14.15 -4.89 19.15
N TYR A 279 13.20 -4.14 19.71
CA TYR A 279 13.03 -4.03 21.15
C TYR A 279 12.67 -5.37 21.82
N PHE A 280 11.85 -6.19 21.16
CA PHE A 280 11.55 -7.55 21.63
C PHE A 280 12.81 -8.42 21.72
N THR A 281 13.66 -8.39 20.68
CA THR A 281 14.93 -9.13 20.64
C THR A 281 15.89 -8.67 21.75
N ASN A 282 15.90 -7.36 22.04
CA ASN A 282 16.72 -6.77 23.10
C ASN A 282 16.10 -6.96 24.51
N GLY A 283 14.92 -7.55 24.63
CA GLY A 283 14.23 -7.78 25.91
C GLY A 283 13.56 -6.53 26.51
N ASP A 284 13.49 -5.41 25.79
CA ASP A 284 12.72 -4.22 26.19
C ASP A 284 11.26 -4.38 25.76
N TYR A 285 10.54 -5.27 26.48
CA TYR A 285 9.16 -5.62 26.14
C TYR A 285 8.22 -4.43 26.24
N ALA A 286 8.47 -3.46 27.13
CA ALA A 286 7.62 -2.28 27.27
C ALA A 286 7.60 -1.44 25.99
N LYS A 287 8.77 -1.16 25.41
CA LYS A 287 8.85 -0.46 24.14
C LYS A 287 8.38 -1.32 22.97
N ALA A 288 8.66 -2.62 23.01
CA ALA A 288 8.15 -3.54 22.00
C ALA A 288 6.61 -3.51 21.93
N ILE A 289 5.91 -3.52 23.07
CA ILE A 289 4.45 -3.36 23.15
C ILE A 289 4.03 -2.03 22.53
N GLN A 290 4.62 -0.92 22.96
CA GLN A 290 4.26 0.42 22.47
C GLN A 290 4.31 0.52 20.94
N TYR A 291 5.37 0.02 20.32
CA TYR A 291 5.51 0.05 18.86
C TYR A 291 4.60 -0.97 18.16
N ALA A 292 4.34 -2.14 18.75
CA ALA A 292 3.39 -3.10 18.23
C ALA A 292 1.94 -2.55 18.26
N GLU A 293 1.55 -1.88 19.35
CA GLU A 293 0.26 -1.17 19.45
C GLU A 293 0.15 -0.03 18.44
N SER A 294 1.24 0.70 18.19
CA SER A 294 1.28 1.75 17.17
C SER A 294 1.04 1.18 15.76
N ALA A 295 1.64 0.03 15.44
CA ALA A 295 1.41 -0.66 14.17
C ALA A 295 -0.04 -1.17 14.07
N LEU A 296 -0.55 -1.79 15.15
CA LEU A 296 -1.91 -2.33 15.20
C LEU A 296 -2.98 -1.24 15.07
N ALA A 297 -2.71 -0.03 15.58
CA ALA A 297 -3.63 1.11 15.44
C ALA A 297 -3.82 1.55 13.98
N LEU A 298 -2.84 1.28 13.09
CA LEU A 298 -2.95 1.56 11.66
C LEU A 298 -3.75 0.48 10.92
N GLU A 299 -3.60 -0.79 11.29
CA GLU A 299 -4.27 -1.94 10.68
C GLU A 299 -4.90 -2.84 11.75
N PRO A 300 -5.97 -2.40 12.41
CA PRO A 300 -6.56 -3.13 13.53
C PRO A 300 -7.29 -4.44 13.12
N SER A 301 -7.44 -4.72 11.84
CA SER A 301 -8.00 -5.96 11.31
C SER A 301 -6.95 -7.01 10.97
N ASP A 302 -5.65 -6.69 11.05
CA ASP A 302 -4.57 -7.62 10.68
C ASP A 302 -4.31 -8.65 11.81
N PRO A 303 -4.62 -9.95 11.59
CA PRO A 303 -4.39 -10.98 12.58
C PRO A 303 -2.90 -11.22 12.89
N VAL A 304 -1.98 -10.90 11.97
CA VAL A 304 -0.54 -11.06 12.20
C VAL A 304 -0.01 -10.03 13.20
N LEU A 305 -0.51 -8.79 13.14
CA LEU A 305 -0.16 -7.75 14.12
C LEU A 305 -0.69 -8.10 15.52
N HIS A 306 -1.92 -8.63 15.62
CA HIS A 306 -2.44 -9.17 16.87
C HIS A 306 -1.57 -10.32 17.40
N GLY A 307 -1.19 -11.26 16.55
CA GLY A 307 -0.30 -12.37 16.91
C GLY A 307 1.06 -11.89 17.43
N ASN A 308 1.67 -10.93 16.76
CA ASN A 308 2.95 -10.35 17.17
C ASN A 308 2.85 -9.67 18.55
N LEU A 309 1.81 -8.86 18.77
CA LEU A 309 1.57 -8.22 20.06
C LEU A 309 1.33 -9.25 21.16
N GLY A 310 0.55 -10.30 20.88
CA GLY A 310 0.28 -11.38 21.82
C GLY A 310 1.55 -12.14 22.24
N LEU A 311 2.49 -12.37 21.33
CA LEU A 311 3.80 -12.97 21.66
C LEU A 311 4.63 -12.05 22.58
N ILE A 312 4.56 -10.75 22.39
CA ILE A 312 5.27 -9.78 23.24
C ILE A 312 4.66 -9.81 24.65
N PHE A 313 3.33 -9.77 24.77
CA PHE A 313 2.64 -9.89 26.05
C PHE A 313 2.99 -11.21 26.77
N TRP A 314 3.05 -12.33 26.04
CA TRP A 314 3.47 -13.60 26.61
C TRP A 314 4.89 -13.53 27.20
N ARG A 315 5.84 -12.98 26.47
CA ARG A 315 7.23 -12.82 26.95
C ARG A 315 7.30 -11.86 28.14
N ASN A 316 6.46 -10.84 28.17
CA ASN A 316 6.33 -9.90 29.29
C ASN A 316 5.51 -10.45 30.46
N LYS A 317 5.06 -11.72 30.41
CA LYS A 317 4.25 -12.41 31.43
C LYS A 317 2.85 -11.80 31.64
N GLN A 318 2.36 -11.01 30.73
CA GLN A 318 1.00 -10.47 30.69
C GLN A 318 0.08 -11.49 29.98
N TYR A 319 -0.18 -12.61 30.68
CA TYR A 319 -0.81 -13.79 30.07
C TYR A 319 -2.25 -13.57 29.62
N LEU A 320 -3.03 -12.73 30.32
CA LEU A 320 -4.41 -12.40 29.93
C LEU A 320 -4.42 -11.57 28.64
N ASP A 321 -3.58 -10.53 28.59
CA ASP A 321 -3.44 -9.70 27.38
C ASP A 321 -2.93 -10.53 26.18
N ALA A 322 -2.02 -11.47 26.43
CA ALA A 322 -1.57 -12.43 25.42
C ALA A 322 -2.71 -13.30 24.89
N VAL A 323 -3.59 -13.81 25.78
CA VAL A 323 -4.76 -14.60 25.38
C VAL A 323 -5.68 -13.78 24.49
N ASP A 324 -5.98 -12.53 24.85
CA ASP A 324 -6.90 -11.69 24.10
C ASP A 324 -6.39 -11.40 22.69
N GLN A 325 -5.10 -11.05 22.57
CA GLN A 325 -4.49 -10.77 21.27
C GLN A 325 -4.32 -12.03 20.41
N LEU A 326 -3.81 -13.11 21.00
CA LEU A 326 -3.63 -14.37 20.27
C LEU A 326 -4.95 -15.02 19.85
N ARG A 327 -6.03 -14.81 20.63
CA ARG A 327 -7.36 -15.25 20.22
C ARG A 327 -7.78 -14.59 18.91
N LEU A 328 -7.62 -13.26 18.79
CA LEU A 328 -7.91 -12.54 17.56
C LEU A 328 -7.05 -13.04 16.39
N ALA A 329 -5.77 -13.30 16.62
CA ALA A 329 -4.87 -13.82 15.61
C ALA A 329 -5.25 -15.22 15.12
N VAL A 330 -5.59 -16.14 16.05
CA VAL A 330 -5.80 -17.57 15.76
C VAL A 330 -7.23 -17.87 15.36
N ARG A 331 -8.20 -17.34 16.12
CA ARG A 331 -9.63 -17.64 15.91
C ARG A 331 -10.37 -16.53 15.18
N GLY A 332 -9.79 -15.34 15.14
CA GLY A 332 -10.52 -14.16 14.71
C GLY A 332 -11.53 -13.70 15.76
N GLY A 333 -12.38 -12.79 15.35
CA GLY A 333 -13.41 -12.21 16.22
C GLY A 333 -13.60 -10.73 15.97
N THR A 334 -14.03 -10.02 17.01
CA THR A 334 -14.24 -8.57 16.96
C THR A 334 -13.41 -7.91 18.05
N THR A 335 -12.65 -6.89 17.69
CA THR A 335 -11.89 -6.10 18.68
C THR A 335 -12.84 -5.32 19.61
N PRO A 336 -12.37 -4.80 20.75
CA PRO A 336 -13.18 -3.95 21.61
C PRO A 336 -13.76 -2.73 20.91
N GLU A 337 -13.09 -2.20 19.88
CA GLU A 337 -13.50 -1.07 19.06
C GLU A 337 -14.49 -1.46 17.94
N GLY A 338 -14.84 -2.74 17.83
CA GLY A 338 -15.82 -3.25 16.86
C GLY A 338 -15.24 -3.62 15.50
N VAL A 339 -13.92 -3.73 15.35
CA VAL A 339 -13.26 -4.14 14.09
C VAL A 339 -13.26 -5.66 13.99
N ALA A 340 -13.72 -6.19 12.85
CA ALA A 340 -13.67 -7.62 12.58
C ALA A 340 -12.26 -8.06 12.17
N VAL A 341 -11.78 -9.15 12.81
CA VAL A 341 -10.50 -9.80 12.52
C VAL A 341 -10.77 -11.21 12.03
N THR A 342 -10.21 -11.60 10.90
CA THR A 342 -10.28 -12.98 10.40
C THR A 342 -9.09 -13.76 10.94
N GLY A 343 -9.35 -14.87 11.66
CA GLY A 343 -8.29 -15.71 12.22
C GLY A 343 -7.44 -16.38 11.15
N LEU A 344 -6.18 -16.64 11.48
CA LEU A 344 -5.23 -17.34 10.64
C LEU A 344 -5.43 -18.85 10.71
N GLU A 345 -5.39 -19.53 9.59
CA GLU A 345 -5.31 -20.99 9.56
C GLU A 345 -3.94 -21.47 10.08
N LEU A 346 -3.92 -22.63 10.75
CA LEU A 346 -2.67 -23.17 11.28
C LEU A 346 -1.70 -23.51 10.15
N ASP A 347 -0.52 -22.94 10.22
CA ASP A 347 0.60 -23.18 9.31
C ASP A 347 1.92 -23.20 10.10
N TYR A 348 3.02 -23.61 9.43
CA TYR A 348 4.36 -23.61 10.01
C TYR A 348 4.88 -22.19 10.29
N ASN A 349 6.05 -22.10 10.90
CA ASN A 349 6.76 -20.85 11.21
C ASN A 349 5.99 -19.93 12.16
N ARG A 350 5.82 -18.66 11.78
CA ARG A 350 5.26 -17.62 12.66
C ARG A 350 3.82 -17.90 13.09
N ILE A 351 2.99 -18.40 12.19
CA ILE A 351 1.60 -18.74 12.51
C ILE A 351 1.56 -19.90 13.51
N GLY A 352 2.37 -20.93 13.29
CA GLY A 352 2.52 -22.04 14.24
C GLY A 352 2.95 -21.56 15.63
N GLU A 353 3.83 -20.57 15.73
CA GLU A 353 4.23 -19.97 17.01
C GLU A 353 3.03 -19.29 17.72
N PHE A 354 2.15 -18.58 16.96
CA PHE A 354 0.95 -17.98 17.55
C PHE A 354 0.05 -19.04 18.20
N TYR A 355 -0.21 -20.15 17.52
CA TYR A 355 -1.01 -21.25 18.05
C TYR A 355 -0.38 -21.89 19.29
N GLN A 356 0.91 -22.18 19.25
CA GLN A 356 1.65 -22.77 20.36
C GLN A 356 1.58 -21.89 21.61
N VAL A 357 1.89 -20.59 21.45
CA VAL A 357 1.89 -19.64 22.57
C VAL A 357 0.47 -19.35 23.04
N TYR A 358 -0.53 -19.37 22.16
CA TYR A 358 -1.93 -19.23 22.53
C TYR A 358 -2.36 -20.36 23.47
N GLY A 359 -2.08 -21.62 23.11
CA GLY A 359 -2.35 -22.78 23.98
C GLY A 359 -1.69 -22.67 25.36
N LEU A 360 -0.40 -22.27 25.39
CA LEU A 360 0.34 -22.05 26.63
C LEU A 360 -0.26 -20.92 27.50
N ALA A 361 -0.65 -19.80 26.87
CA ALA A 361 -1.26 -18.65 27.56
C ALA A 361 -2.63 -19.01 28.16
N LEU A 362 -3.46 -19.75 27.42
CA LEU A 362 -4.72 -20.26 27.88
C LEU A 362 -4.54 -21.18 29.11
N ALA A 363 -3.58 -22.10 29.05
CA ALA A 363 -3.27 -22.99 30.18
C ALA A 363 -2.80 -22.20 31.42
N LYS A 364 -1.93 -21.18 31.22
CA LYS A 364 -1.47 -20.29 32.30
C LYS A 364 -2.59 -19.47 32.94
N THR A 365 -3.66 -19.20 32.22
CA THR A 365 -4.84 -18.45 32.67
C THR A 365 -6.01 -19.34 33.07
N ASN A 366 -5.76 -20.65 33.27
CA ASN A 366 -6.73 -21.68 33.69
C ASN A 366 -7.89 -21.93 32.68
N GLN A 367 -7.70 -21.57 31.43
CA GLN A 367 -8.68 -21.77 30.33
C GLN A 367 -8.44 -23.11 29.62
N CYS A 368 -8.38 -24.20 30.40
CA CYS A 368 -7.94 -25.52 29.92
C CYS A 368 -8.85 -26.13 28.86
N GLY A 369 -10.14 -25.81 28.82
CA GLY A 369 -11.05 -26.30 27.79
C GLY A 369 -10.60 -25.93 26.39
N GLU A 370 -10.27 -24.66 26.14
CA GLU A 370 -9.77 -24.16 24.87
C GLU A 370 -8.28 -24.50 24.68
N ALA A 371 -7.47 -24.45 25.74
CA ALA A 371 -6.05 -24.78 25.68
C ALA A 371 -5.80 -26.17 25.08
N LEU A 372 -6.57 -27.18 25.53
CA LEU A 372 -6.45 -28.56 25.06
C LEU A 372 -6.87 -28.72 23.57
N GLN A 373 -7.88 -27.97 23.14
CA GLN A 373 -8.26 -27.95 21.73
C GLN A 373 -7.13 -27.40 20.85
N ILE A 374 -6.50 -26.28 21.24
CA ILE A 374 -5.36 -25.70 20.55
C ILE A 374 -4.17 -26.65 20.58
N ALA A 375 -3.85 -27.26 21.72
CA ALA A 375 -2.76 -28.25 21.80
C ALA A 375 -2.99 -29.44 20.85
N GLN A 376 -4.23 -29.96 20.76
CA GLN A 376 -4.58 -31.02 19.83
C GLN A 376 -4.40 -30.58 18.37
N ALA A 377 -4.83 -29.36 18.01
CA ALA A 377 -4.65 -28.81 16.66
C ALA A 377 -3.16 -28.68 16.31
N VAL A 378 -2.33 -28.14 17.23
CA VAL A 378 -0.88 -28.03 17.06
C VAL A 378 -0.24 -29.41 16.89
N ALA A 379 -0.56 -30.38 17.77
CA ALA A 379 0.00 -31.72 17.70
C ALA A 379 -0.34 -32.46 16.41
N THR A 380 -1.53 -32.23 15.85
CA THR A 380 -1.96 -32.87 14.59
C THR A 380 -1.51 -32.14 13.34
N GLY A 381 -1.49 -30.80 13.35
CA GLY A 381 -1.13 -29.97 12.20
C GLY A 381 0.38 -29.81 12.01
N LEU A 382 1.14 -29.73 13.11
CA LEU A 382 2.59 -29.49 13.10
C LEU A 382 3.39 -30.72 13.55
N ARG A 383 3.09 -31.89 12.98
CA ARG A 383 3.67 -33.18 13.43
C ARG A 383 5.18 -33.28 13.37
N ASN A 384 5.79 -32.55 12.43
CA ASN A 384 7.23 -32.57 12.17
C ASN A 384 7.99 -31.42 12.86
N ASP A 385 7.33 -30.65 13.72
CA ASP A 385 7.91 -29.58 14.50
C ASP A 385 8.05 -30.03 15.95
N ASP A 386 9.28 -30.36 16.37
CA ASP A 386 9.57 -30.86 17.71
C ASP A 386 9.20 -29.83 18.80
N ASN A 387 9.38 -28.53 18.54
CA ASN A 387 9.01 -27.48 19.48
C ASN A 387 7.47 -27.39 19.63
N ALA A 388 6.75 -27.53 18.51
CA ALA A 388 5.29 -27.54 18.53
C ALA A 388 4.75 -28.75 19.31
N GLN A 389 5.33 -29.93 19.10
CA GLN A 389 4.97 -31.14 19.88
C GLN A 389 5.27 -30.97 21.37
N PHE A 390 6.45 -30.43 21.71
CA PHE A 390 6.80 -30.16 23.11
C PHE A 390 5.84 -29.17 23.75
N ASN A 391 5.53 -28.04 23.10
CA ASN A 391 4.63 -27.03 23.63
C ASN A 391 3.19 -27.56 23.78
N ALA A 392 2.71 -28.37 22.83
CA ALA A 392 1.40 -29.01 22.95
C ALA A 392 1.34 -29.97 24.16
N GLN A 393 2.40 -30.74 24.40
CA GLN A 393 2.51 -31.62 25.56
C GLN A 393 2.56 -30.83 26.89
N GLU A 394 3.29 -29.71 26.92
CA GLU A 394 3.33 -28.82 28.11
C GLU A 394 1.96 -28.26 28.45
N VAL A 395 1.14 -27.88 27.46
CA VAL A 395 -0.25 -27.45 27.67
C VAL A 395 -1.07 -28.57 28.36
N ILE A 396 -0.93 -29.81 27.85
CA ILE A 396 -1.65 -30.98 28.44
C ILE A 396 -1.22 -31.18 29.88
N ILE A 397 0.10 -31.21 30.15
CA ILE A 397 0.65 -31.40 31.50
C ILE A 397 0.16 -30.32 32.48
N MET A 398 0.17 -29.05 32.07
CA MET A 398 -0.32 -27.93 32.86
C MET A 398 -1.80 -28.09 33.19
N CYS A 399 -2.64 -28.42 32.22
CA CYS A 399 -4.06 -28.58 32.41
C CYS A 399 -4.41 -29.80 33.29
N GLU A 400 -3.69 -30.91 33.13
CA GLU A 400 -3.86 -32.07 34.06
C GLU A 400 -3.47 -31.71 35.50
N ALA A 401 -2.41 -30.94 35.70
CA ALA A 401 -2.02 -30.50 37.03
C ALA A 401 -3.08 -29.58 37.69
N LEU A 402 -3.66 -28.67 36.91
CA LEU A 402 -4.74 -27.78 37.36
C LEU A 402 -6.00 -28.55 37.71
N ALA A 403 -6.36 -29.57 36.92
CA ALA A 403 -7.50 -30.43 37.19
C ALA A 403 -7.29 -31.25 38.48
N LYS A 404 -6.11 -31.83 38.67
CA LYS A 404 -5.75 -32.54 39.91
C LYS A 404 -5.81 -31.65 41.16
N ALA A 405 -5.54 -30.36 40.99
CA ALA A 405 -5.65 -29.36 42.04
C ALA A 405 -7.09 -28.83 42.24
N GLY A 406 -8.06 -29.25 41.43
CA GLY A 406 -9.45 -28.78 41.47
C GLY A 406 -9.63 -27.33 41.03
N ILE A 407 -8.66 -26.79 40.27
CA ILE A 407 -8.66 -25.40 39.80
C ILE A 407 -9.32 -25.29 38.42
N ALA A 408 -9.21 -26.30 37.56
CA ALA A 408 -9.79 -26.34 36.22
C ALA A 408 -10.60 -27.62 36.00
N ASP A 409 -11.76 -27.51 35.34
CA ASP A 409 -12.50 -28.66 34.84
C ASP A 409 -11.90 -29.06 33.48
N LEU A 410 -11.50 -30.34 33.35
CA LEU A 410 -11.13 -30.89 32.03
C LEU A 410 -12.42 -31.20 31.27
N PRO A 411 -12.55 -30.72 30.01
CA PRO A 411 -13.69 -31.12 29.19
C PRO A 411 -13.64 -32.63 28.96
N THR A 412 -14.79 -33.29 29.11
CA THR A 412 -14.96 -34.66 28.61
C THR A 412 -14.65 -34.64 27.13
N ALA A 413 -13.68 -35.47 26.73
CA ALA A 413 -13.13 -35.48 25.36
C ALA A 413 -14.24 -35.57 24.30
N THR A 414 -14.58 -34.44 23.70
CA THR A 414 -15.30 -34.40 22.45
C THR A 414 -14.27 -34.35 21.34
N PRO A 415 -14.40 -35.19 20.31
CA PRO A 415 -13.47 -35.14 19.16
C PRO A 415 -13.51 -33.75 18.52
N PHE A 416 -12.35 -33.21 18.22
CA PHE A 416 -12.19 -31.93 17.52
C PHE A 416 -12.77 -32.05 16.10
N ASP A 417 -13.83 -31.30 15.79
CA ASP A 417 -14.36 -31.21 14.44
C ASP A 417 -13.70 -30.03 13.73
N ASN A 418 -12.80 -30.33 12.77
CA ASN A 418 -12.13 -29.33 11.93
C ASN A 418 -13.11 -28.48 11.09
N GLN A 419 -14.40 -28.81 11.07
CA GLN A 419 -15.41 -28.07 10.30
C GLN A 419 -15.90 -26.78 10.98
N GLU A 420 -15.72 -26.62 12.29
CA GLU A 420 -16.11 -25.36 12.98
C GLU A 420 -15.15 -24.19 12.68
N LEU A 421 -13.90 -24.46 12.33
CA LEU A 421 -12.93 -23.41 11.94
C LEU A 421 -13.17 -22.86 10.53
N THR A 422 -13.90 -23.61 9.67
CA THR A 422 -14.17 -23.21 8.28
C THR A 422 -15.55 -22.59 8.06
N GLN A 423 -16.45 -22.61 9.04
CA GLN A 423 -17.84 -22.16 8.84
C GLN A 423 -18.11 -20.67 9.06
N THR A 424 -17.15 -19.88 9.53
CA THR A 424 -17.35 -18.42 9.66
C THR A 424 -17.03 -17.61 8.40
N ALA A 425 -16.61 -18.24 7.31
CA ALA A 425 -16.14 -17.56 6.07
C ALA A 425 -17.10 -17.63 4.88
N THR A 426 -18.39 -17.98 5.02
CA THR A 426 -19.36 -17.85 3.93
C THR A 426 -20.24 -16.62 4.09
N VAL A 427 -19.68 -15.45 3.76
CA VAL A 427 -20.49 -14.30 3.36
C VAL A 427 -20.86 -14.51 1.89
N SER A 428 -22.14 -14.83 1.65
CA SER A 428 -22.73 -14.90 0.30
C SER A 428 -22.54 -13.59 -0.44
N PRO A 429 -22.16 -13.60 -1.72
CA PRO A 429 -22.27 -12.41 -2.55
C PRO A 429 -23.77 -12.13 -2.81
N THR A 430 -24.25 -10.99 -2.36
CA THR A 430 -25.52 -10.42 -2.79
C THR A 430 -25.40 -9.88 -4.22
N PRO A 431 -26.47 -9.95 -5.04
CA PRO A 431 -26.46 -9.80 -6.49
C PRO A 431 -26.19 -8.39 -7.01
#